data_d7f8cbf4d9cd223cb0a0ddb92722c25d
#
_entry.id   d7f8cbf4d9cd223cb0a0ddb92722c25d
#
_cell.length_a   1.000
_cell.length_b   1.000
_cell.length_c   1.000
_cell.angle_alpha   90.00
_cell.angle_beta   90.00
_cell.angle_gamma   90.00
#
_symmetry.space_group_name_H-M   'P 1'
#
loop_
_entity.id
_entity.type
_entity.pdbx_description
1 polymer ?
#
loop_
_entity_poly.entity_id
_entity_poly.type
_entity_poly.pdbx_seq_one_letter_code
_entity_poly.pdbx_strand_id
1 'polypeptide(L)'
;MQVWKFGGTSVGKPERMKSIRQLITEDGQPKIVVLSALSGSTNTLLSISESLNSGNQTEAKVKATELRAHYDQFLTELYSTPAGLGKGQAIVEKEFNFIDSLIATAPYTGKQEKEMVALGELLSTQIFEAFLQEEGVSSALLPALDFMVIDEDNEPVLSVIEQKLATVLAPVKGKQIYVTQGFICRNPAGEVDNLKRGGSDYTASLIGGAIQAEEVQIWTDIDGMHNNDPRIVKNTFPIRELSFAEAAELAYFGAKILHPSTITPAKLKGVPVRLKNTMEPSAFGTLISEKSTDVEIKAIAAKDNITAIYIHSTRMLNAYGFLKRVFEVFEKYKTPVDMITTSEVSVSVTIDQTTHLDAIMSELREFAELEDPDMNQVIICIVGNFWADKEGIAIKVLDAIKSIPIRMISYGASEHNISLLVDASHKNDALNALNEGLFLK
;
A
#
# COMPACT_ATOMS: atom_id res chain seq x y z
N MET A 1 21.20 3.46 -10.70
CA MET A 1 20.97 3.83 -9.28
C MET A 1 19.67 3.20 -8.80
N GLN A 2 19.64 2.63 -7.61
CA GLN A 2 18.44 1.99 -7.04
C GLN A 2 17.70 2.93 -6.10
N VAL A 3 16.40 2.65 -5.89
CA VAL A 3 15.56 3.34 -4.91
C VAL A 3 15.11 2.34 -3.86
N TRP A 4 15.46 2.57 -2.59
CA TRP A 4 15.12 1.67 -1.49
C TRP A 4 14.18 2.36 -0.51
N LYS A 5 13.05 1.74 -0.20
CA LYS A 5 12.09 2.28 0.77
C LYS A 5 12.04 1.44 2.03
N PHE A 6 12.10 2.09 3.18
CA PHE A 6 11.93 1.44 4.48
C PHE A 6 10.68 1.95 5.19
N GLY A 7 9.83 1.02 5.63
CA GLY A 7 8.60 1.32 6.37
C GLY A 7 8.83 1.71 7.82
N GLY A 8 7.79 2.21 8.48
CA GLY A 8 7.87 2.63 9.88
C GLY A 8 8.36 1.54 10.84
N THR A 9 7.99 0.28 10.62
CA THR A 9 8.52 -0.85 11.39
C THR A 9 10.01 -1.05 11.19
N SER A 10 10.52 -0.79 9.99
CA SER A 10 11.96 -0.91 9.68
C SER A 10 12.81 0.20 10.32
N VAL A 11 12.26 1.41 10.51
CA VAL A 11 12.97 2.55 11.11
C VAL A 11 12.58 2.82 12.58
N GLY A 12 11.63 2.09 13.14
CA GLY A 12 10.99 2.37 14.41
C GLY A 12 11.84 2.08 15.67
N LYS A 13 13.07 1.58 15.51
CA LYS A 13 14.02 1.35 16.62
C LYS A 13 15.43 1.78 16.21
N PRO A 14 16.23 2.33 17.15
CA PRO A 14 17.60 2.76 16.88
C PRO A 14 18.48 1.67 16.26
N GLU A 15 18.38 0.42 16.76
CA GLU A 15 19.15 -0.71 16.25
C GLU A 15 18.80 -1.02 14.80
N ARG A 16 17.53 -0.84 14.43
CA ARG A 16 17.07 -1.05 13.05
C ARG A 16 17.61 0.03 12.12
N MET A 17 17.66 1.29 12.54
CA MET A 17 18.33 2.35 11.77
C MET A 17 19.82 2.06 11.56
N LYS A 18 20.52 1.56 12.60
CA LYS A 18 21.90 1.11 12.50
C LYS A 18 22.06 -0.03 11.50
N SER A 19 21.14 -0.99 11.50
CA SER A 19 21.13 -2.10 10.53
C SER A 19 20.85 -1.61 9.10
N ILE A 20 19.90 -0.68 8.91
CA ILE A 20 19.64 -0.07 7.61
C ILE A 20 20.89 0.64 7.08
N ARG A 21 21.60 1.41 7.92
CA ARG A 21 22.85 2.07 7.51
C ARG A 21 23.86 1.05 6.98
N GLN A 22 24.07 -0.07 7.67
CA GLN A 22 24.96 -1.13 7.19
C GLN A 22 24.49 -1.66 5.82
N LEU A 23 23.23 -1.99 5.71
CA LEU A 23 22.63 -2.56 4.53
C LEU A 23 22.74 -1.64 3.29
N ILE A 24 22.42 -0.35 3.43
CA ILE A 24 22.45 0.59 2.30
C ILE A 24 23.85 0.95 1.84
N THR A 25 24.88 0.71 2.67
CA THR A 25 26.27 1.03 2.36
C THR A 25 27.11 -0.16 1.95
N GLU A 26 26.61 -1.40 2.13
CA GLU A 26 27.36 -2.65 1.96
C GLU A 26 28.00 -2.81 0.57
N ASP A 27 27.26 -2.47 -0.49
CA ASP A 27 27.74 -2.64 -1.87
C ASP A 27 28.45 -1.39 -2.46
N GLY A 28 28.51 -0.30 -1.69
CA GLY A 28 29.13 0.96 -2.12
C GLY A 28 28.41 1.70 -3.25
N GLN A 29 27.26 1.19 -3.73
CA GLN A 29 26.53 1.78 -4.85
C GLN A 29 25.63 2.94 -4.41
N PRO A 30 25.45 3.99 -5.24
CA PRO A 30 24.59 5.10 -4.92
C PRO A 30 23.10 4.69 -4.88
N LYS A 31 22.39 5.14 -3.84
CA LYS A 31 20.98 4.83 -3.63
C LYS A 31 20.18 6.06 -3.19
N ILE A 32 18.91 6.12 -3.60
CA ILE A 32 17.91 6.98 -2.96
C ILE A 32 17.16 6.15 -1.93
N VAL A 33 17.17 6.59 -0.69
CA VAL A 33 16.53 5.92 0.45
C VAL A 33 15.31 6.72 0.88
N VAL A 34 14.14 6.12 0.69
CA VAL A 34 12.85 6.69 1.09
C VAL A 34 12.46 6.15 2.45
N LEU A 35 12.24 7.01 3.44
CA LEU A 35 11.84 6.60 4.78
C LEU A 35 10.42 7.06 5.11
N SER A 36 9.71 6.21 5.84
CA SER A 36 8.48 6.56 6.54
C SER A 36 8.80 7.20 7.90
N ALA A 37 7.79 7.74 8.56
CA ALA A 37 7.87 8.12 9.97
C ALA A 37 8.29 6.93 10.86
N LEU A 38 8.83 7.19 12.04
CA LEU A 38 9.06 6.16 13.06
C LEU A 38 7.75 5.47 13.41
N SER A 39 7.82 4.18 13.71
CA SER A 39 6.64 3.38 14.10
C SER A 39 5.83 4.06 15.20
N GLY A 40 4.54 4.24 14.97
CA GLY A 40 3.62 4.90 15.92
C GLY A 40 3.54 6.41 15.78
N SER A 41 4.56 7.11 15.25
CA SER A 41 4.58 8.58 15.19
C SER A 41 3.43 9.16 14.37
N THR A 42 3.11 8.61 13.21
CA THR A 42 2.00 9.08 12.38
C THR A 42 0.66 8.97 13.12
N ASN A 43 0.41 7.86 13.83
CA ASN A 43 -0.82 7.68 14.60
C ASN A 43 -0.90 8.66 15.77
N THR A 44 0.22 8.93 16.45
CA THR A 44 0.25 9.91 17.54
C THR A 44 0.01 11.32 17.02
N LEU A 45 0.62 11.72 15.89
CA LEU A 45 0.41 13.02 15.25
C LEU A 45 -1.06 13.19 14.78
N LEU A 46 -1.68 12.14 14.22
CA LEU A 46 -3.11 12.13 13.92
C LEU A 46 -3.95 12.29 15.18
N SER A 47 -3.63 11.59 16.26
CA SER A 47 -4.34 11.70 17.54
C SER A 47 -4.21 13.08 18.17
N ILE A 48 -3.07 13.79 17.99
CA ILE A 48 -2.90 15.20 18.37
C ILE A 48 -3.86 16.06 17.53
N SER A 49 -3.92 15.84 16.21
CA SER A 49 -4.83 16.56 15.31
C SER A 49 -6.30 16.34 15.66
N GLU A 50 -6.71 15.13 16.00
CA GLU A 50 -8.07 14.80 16.45
C GLU A 50 -8.44 15.56 17.74
N SER A 51 -7.50 15.64 18.69
CA SER A 51 -7.69 16.41 19.92
C SER A 51 -7.87 17.91 19.62
N LEU A 52 -7.10 18.46 18.67
CA LEU A 52 -7.23 19.86 18.24
C LEU A 52 -8.54 20.12 17.50
N ASN A 53 -8.97 19.23 16.62
CA ASN A 53 -10.25 19.29 15.91
C ASN A 53 -11.44 19.25 16.89
N SER A 54 -11.28 18.57 18.03
CA SER A 54 -12.26 18.52 19.13
C SER A 54 -12.13 19.69 20.13
N GLY A 55 -11.22 20.64 19.89
CA GLY A 55 -10.98 21.79 20.77
C GLY A 55 -10.21 21.48 22.05
N ASN A 56 -9.62 20.28 22.18
CA ASN A 56 -8.90 19.84 23.38
C ASN A 56 -7.38 20.07 23.26
N GLN A 57 -6.96 21.33 23.32
CA GLN A 57 -5.55 21.72 23.26
C GLN A 57 -4.69 21.12 24.38
N THR A 58 -5.28 20.92 25.58
CA THR A 58 -4.57 20.36 26.72
C THR A 58 -4.15 18.92 26.46
N GLU A 59 -5.05 18.11 25.95
CA GLU A 59 -4.77 16.71 25.56
C GLU A 59 -3.76 16.64 24.41
N ALA A 60 -3.91 17.50 23.39
CA ALA A 60 -2.96 17.61 22.29
C ALA A 60 -1.54 17.86 22.79
N LYS A 61 -1.39 18.77 23.76
CA LYS A 61 -0.09 19.11 24.35
C LYS A 61 0.51 17.96 25.16
N VAL A 62 -0.31 17.20 25.90
CA VAL A 62 0.17 16.00 26.63
C VAL A 62 0.72 14.98 25.64
N LYS A 63 -0.05 14.64 24.59
CA LYS A 63 0.39 13.70 23.55
C LYS A 63 1.66 14.14 22.84
N ALA A 64 1.80 15.45 22.54
CA ALA A 64 3.01 16.01 21.94
C ALA A 64 4.22 15.89 22.86
N THR A 65 4.04 16.11 24.17
CA THR A 65 5.11 15.95 25.16
C THR A 65 5.57 14.49 25.28
N GLU A 66 4.64 13.54 25.28
CA GLU A 66 4.95 12.10 25.30
C GLU A 66 5.70 11.68 24.02
N LEU A 67 5.27 12.17 22.86
CA LEU A 67 5.95 11.91 21.59
C LEU A 67 7.38 12.49 21.62
N ARG A 68 7.56 13.70 22.13
CA ARG A 68 8.90 14.31 22.27
C ARG A 68 9.81 13.45 23.15
N ALA A 69 9.32 13.00 24.30
CA ALA A 69 10.09 12.14 25.22
C ALA A 69 10.53 10.82 24.51
N HIS A 70 9.65 10.26 23.68
CA HIS A 70 10.00 9.09 22.86
C HIS A 70 11.14 9.39 21.87
N TYR A 71 11.10 10.53 21.18
CA TYR A 71 12.20 10.93 20.27
C TYR A 71 13.48 11.20 21.03
N ASP A 72 13.45 11.88 22.19
CA ASP A 72 14.64 12.16 23.01
C ASP A 72 15.34 10.85 23.46
N GLN A 73 14.55 9.85 23.88
CA GLN A 73 15.08 8.53 24.20
C GLN A 73 15.69 7.88 22.94
N PHE A 74 14.97 7.90 21.81
CA PHE A 74 15.43 7.33 20.54
C PHE A 74 16.79 7.90 20.12
N LEU A 75 16.99 9.22 20.23
CA LEU A 75 18.24 9.88 19.90
C LEU A 75 19.40 9.41 20.78
N THR A 76 19.15 9.25 22.10
CA THR A 76 20.16 8.80 23.05
C THR A 76 20.68 7.40 22.73
N GLU A 77 19.80 6.54 22.21
CA GLU A 77 20.15 5.16 21.82
C GLU A 77 20.76 5.08 20.39
N LEU A 78 20.41 6.03 19.50
CA LEU A 78 20.87 6.04 18.12
C LEU A 78 22.29 6.59 18.00
N TYR A 79 22.53 7.79 18.52
CA TYR A 79 23.81 8.49 18.36
C TYR A 79 24.85 8.04 19.39
N SER A 80 26.09 7.97 18.93
CA SER A 80 27.23 7.52 19.75
C SER A 80 28.09 8.67 20.27
N THR A 81 28.02 9.86 19.63
CA THR A 81 28.83 11.03 19.98
C THR A 81 27.99 12.17 20.53
N PRO A 82 28.53 13.02 21.43
CA PRO A 82 27.83 14.23 21.90
C PRO A 82 27.48 15.20 20.75
N ALA A 83 28.31 15.26 19.72
CA ALA A 83 28.07 16.12 18.56
C ALA A 83 26.89 15.61 17.70
N GLY A 84 26.80 14.30 17.45
CA GLY A 84 25.67 13.65 16.77
C GLY A 84 24.38 13.82 17.56
N LEU A 85 24.43 13.50 18.85
CA LEU A 85 23.28 13.68 19.75
C LEU A 85 22.78 15.14 19.75
N GLY A 86 23.69 16.12 19.83
CA GLY A 86 23.34 17.54 19.79
C GLY A 86 22.66 17.95 18.46
N LYS A 87 23.09 17.40 17.33
CA LYS A 87 22.41 17.61 16.04
C LYS A 87 21.01 17.00 16.04
N GLY A 88 20.85 15.77 16.52
CA GLY A 88 19.55 15.13 16.66
C GLY A 88 18.59 15.91 17.55
N GLN A 89 19.07 16.38 18.70
CA GLN A 89 18.29 17.22 19.62
C GLN A 89 17.84 18.52 18.96
N ALA A 90 18.71 19.20 18.21
CA ALA A 90 18.34 20.41 17.49
C ALA A 90 17.24 20.18 16.43
N ILE A 91 17.26 19.03 15.75
CA ILE A 91 16.21 18.62 14.82
C ILE A 91 14.90 18.43 15.56
N VAL A 92 14.89 17.64 16.65
CA VAL A 92 13.69 17.39 17.45
C VAL A 92 13.15 18.70 18.03
N GLU A 93 13.99 19.55 18.58
CA GLU A 93 13.56 20.83 19.12
C GLU A 93 12.90 21.72 18.07
N LYS A 94 13.48 21.83 16.88
CA LYS A 94 12.92 22.61 15.77
C LYS A 94 11.53 22.12 15.38
N GLU A 95 11.37 20.83 15.15
CA GLU A 95 10.12 20.28 14.67
C GLU A 95 9.04 20.25 15.78
N PHE A 96 9.42 20.04 17.04
CA PHE A 96 8.47 20.13 18.16
C PHE A 96 8.06 21.57 18.50
N ASN A 97 8.93 22.57 18.31
CA ASN A 97 8.51 23.98 18.37
C ASN A 97 7.46 24.28 17.30
N PHE A 98 7.55 23.67 16.11
CA PHE A 98 6.52 23.79 15.08
C PHE A 98 5.22 23.08 15.50
N ILE A 99 5.28 21.88 16.09
CA ILE A 99 4.11 21.21 16.69
C ILE A 99 3.42 22.12 17.72
N ASP A 100 4.19 22.72 18.64
CA ASP A 100 3.66 23.64 19.64
C ASP A 100 2.98 24.87 19.00
N SER A 101 3.53 25.38 17.91
CA SER A 101 2.91 26.49 17.17
C SER A 101 1.59 26.09 16.51
N LEU A 102 1.49 24.85 15.97
CA LEU A 102 0.25 24.31 15.42
C LEU A 102 -0.81 24.10 16.52
N ILE A 103 -0.41 23.61 17.69
CA ILE A 103 -1.30 23.46 18.86
C ILE A 103 -1.85 24.81 19.33
N ALA A 104 -1.06 25.86 19.24
CA ALA A 104 -1.48 27.22 19.61
C ALA A 104 -2.34 27.91 18.54
N THR A 105 -2.39 27.37 17.31
CA THR A 105 -3.13 27.98 16.18
C THR A 105 -4.64 27.73 16.29
N ALA A 106 -5.42 28.77 16.14
CA ALA A 106 -6.89 28.68 16.08
C ALA A 106 -7.43 29.59 14.95
N PRO A 107 -8.35 29.12 14.11
CA PRO A 107 -8.89 27.75 14.09
C PRO A 107 -7.88 26.73 13.54
N TYR A 108 -7.94 25.49 14.05
CA TYR A 108 -7.20 24.36 13.49
C TYR A 108 -7.96 23.82 12.28
N THR A 109 -7.30 23.57 11.18
CA THR A 109 -7.92 23.20 9.90
C THR A 109 -7.24 21.99 9.28
N GLY A 110 -7.81 21.42 8.22
CA GLY A 110 -7.21 20.32 7.48
C GLY A 110 -5.83 20.63 6.89
N LYS A 111 -5.47 21.90 6.71
CA LYS A 111 -4.11 22.31 6.31
C LYS A 111 -3.11 22.02 7.43
N GLN A 112 -3.41 22.51 8.65
CA GLN A 112 -2.55 22.25 9.81
C GLN A 112 -2.47 20.76 10.15
N GLU A 113 -3.55 20.00 9.93
CA GLU A 113 -3.51 18.54 10.09
C GLU A 113 -2.48 17.88 9.16
N LYS A 114 -2.47 18.26 7.88
CA LYS A 114 -1.49 17.74 6.92
C LYS A 114 -0.06 18.15 7.27
N GLU A 115 0.15 19.39 7.70
CA GLU A 115 1.44 19.88 8.21
C GLU A 115 1.87 19.09 9.45
N MET A 116 0.97 18.84 10.40
CA MET A 116 1.21 18.05 11.61
C MET A 116 1.65 16.62 11.26
N VAL A 117 0.91 15.94 10.40
CA VAL A 117 1.20 14.56 10.04
C VAL A 117 2.52 14.42 9.29
N ALA A 118 2.86 15.39 8.44
CA ALA A 118 4.12 15.38 7.68
C ALA A 118 5.38 15.41 8.57
N LEU A 119 5.26 15.91 9.80
CA LEU A 119 6.40 15.97 10.73
C LEU A 119 6.97 14.61 11.09
N GLY A 120 6.19 13.55 11.00
CA GLY A 120 6.69 12.19 11.22
C GLY A 120 7.81 11.81 10.25
N GLU A 121 7.61 12.03 8.97
CA GLU A 121 8.59 11.76 7.91
C GLU A 121 9.74 12.78 7.93
N LEU A 122 9.45 14.04 8.23
CA LEU A 122 10.48 15.08 8.36
C LEU A 122 11.45 14.76 9.49
N LEU A 123 10.94 14.38 10.67
CA LEU A 123 11.76 13.96 11.80
C LEU A 123 12.61 12.73 11.49
N SER A 124 12.00 11.65 11.01
CA SER A 124 12.70 10.38 10.78
C SER A 124 13.84 10.53 9.78
N THR A 125 13.63 11.27 8.68
CA THR A 125 14.63 11.43 7.62
C THR A 125 15.76 12.36 8.00
N GLN A 126 15.47 13.47 8.69
CA GLN A 126 16.50 14.38 9.18
C GLN A 126 17.39 13.71 10.24
N ILE A 127 16.78 12.97 11.18
CA ILE A 127 17.49 12.19 12.21
C ILE A 127 18.38 11.13 11.54
N PHE A 128 17.85 10.39 10.57
CA PHE A 128 18.63 9.34 9.89
C PHE A 128 19.77 9.93 9.06
N GLU A 129 19.55 11.03 8.35
CA GLU A 129 20.60 11.70 7.57
C GLU A 129 21.73 12.23 8.47
N ALA A 130 21.38 12.87 9.60
CA ALA A 130 22.35 13.31 10.58
C ALA A 130 23.15 12.15 11.20
N PHE A 131 22.50 11.00 11.42
CA PHE A 131 23.16 9.76 11.87
C PHE A 131 24.12 9.21 10.78
N LEU A 132 23.74 9.20 9.50
CA LEU A 132 24.64 8.81 8.42
C LEU A 132 25.88 9.70 8.36
N GLN A 133 25.72 11.01 8.57
CA GLN A 133 26.87 11.94 8.64
C GLN A 133 27.78 11.65 9.83
N GLU A 134 27.24 11.35 11.03
CA GLU A 134 28.02 10.94 12.19
C GLU A 134 28.86 9.69 11.89
N GLU A 135 28.27 8.73 11.19
CA GLU A 135 28.93 7.47 10.77
C GLU A 135 29.88 7.63 9.57
N GLY A 136 30.10 8.87 9.10
CA GLY A 136 31.01 9.19 8.00
C GLY A 136 30.51 8.77 6.62
N VAL A 137 29.23 8.46 6.48
CA VAL A 137 28.61 8.12 5.20
C VAL A 137 28.42 9.39 4.34
N SER A 138 28.84 9.34 3.08
CA SER A 138 28.62 10.44 2.13
C SER A 138 27.14 10.50 1.76
N SER A 139 26.36 11.28 2.50
CA SER A 139 24.89 11.38 2.36
C SER A 139 24.42 12.81 2.06
N ALA A 140 23.17 12.93 1.60
CA ALA A 140 22.46 14.19 1.46
C ALA A 140 20.96 13.98 1.66
N LEU A 141 20.29 14.94 2.29
CA LEU A 141 18.83 15.00 2.35
C LEU A 141 18.28 15.61 1.07
N LEU A 142 17.28 14.95 0.47
CA LEU A 142 16.48 15.47 -0.63
C LEU A 142 15.08 15.78 -0.07
N PRO A 143 14.72 17.05 0.17
CA PRO A 143 13.41 17.37 0.72
C PRO A 143 12.30 17.00 -0.26
N ALA A 144 11.42 16.06 0.10
CA ALA A 144 10.34 15.60 -0.78
C ALA A 144 9.40 16.75 -1.19
N LEU A 145 9.18 17.71 -0.31
CA LEU A 145 8.35 18.89 -0.58
C LEU A 145 8.90 19.80 -1.69
N ASP A 146 10.15 19.63 -2.12
CA ASP A 146 10.74 20.42 -3.20
C ASP A 146 10.46 19.80 -4.58
N PHE A 147 10.13 18.50 -4.64
CA PHE A 147 9.91 17.82 -5.92
C PHE A 147 8.64 16.97 -6.00
N MET A 148 8.09 16.51 -4.88
CA MET A 148 6.89 15.67 -4.87
C MET A 148 5.64 16.56 -4.95
N VAL A 149 4.88 16.45 -6.05
CA VAL A 149 3.69 17.26 -6.31
C VAL A 149 2.52 16.43 -6.80
N ILE A 150 1.31 16.85 -6.43
CA ILE A 150 0.05 16.30 -6.90
C ILE A 150 -0.76 17.36 -7.64
N ASP A 151 -1.71 16.94 -8.47
CA ASP A 151 -2.67 17.79 -9.17
C ASP A 151 -3.96 18.03 -8.36
N GLU A 152 -4.97 18.63 -9.00
CA GLU A 152 -6.27 18.94 -8.40
C GLU A 152 -7.08 17.67 -8.08
N ASP A 153 -6.83 16.57 -8.78
CA ASP A 153 -7.44 15.26 -8.52
C ASP A 153 -6.70 14.46 -7.42
N ASN A 154 -5.66 15.08 -6.84
CA ASN A 154 -4.71 14.50 -5.89
C ASN A 154 -3.87 13.35 -6.45
N GLU A 155 -3.65 13.34 -7.76
CA GLU A 155 -2.77 12.37 -8.41
C GLU A 155 -1.36 12.96 -8.64
N PRO A 156 -0.28 12.17 -8.44
CA PRO A 156 1.08 12.64 -8.65
C PRO A 156 1.37 12.98 -10.12
N VAL A 157 2.00 14.12 -10.35
CA VAL A 157 2.36 14.57 -11.71
C VAL A 157 3.79 14.15 -12.03
N LEU A 158 3.96 12.92 -12.55
CA LEU A 158 5.27 12.27 -12.72
C LEU A 158 6.25 13.13 -13.56
N SER A 159 5.80 13.78 -14.63
CA SER A 159 6.66 14.61 -15.46
C SER A 159 7.23 15.84 -14.73
N VAL A 160 6.44 16.42 -13.82
CA VAL A 160 6.88 17.55 -12.98
C VAL A 160 7.82 17.06 -11.88
N ILE A 161 7.50 15.91 -11.27
CA ILE A 161 8.36 15.25 -10.27
C ILE A 161 9.74 14.96 -10.88
N GLU A 162 9.80 14.41 -12.10
CA GLU A 162 11.04 14.10 -12.82
C GLU A 162 11.92 15.34 -12.98
N GLN A 163 11.36 16.46 -13.45
CA GLN A 163 12.08 17.71 -13.64
C GLN A 163 12.58 18.33 -12.33
N LYS A 164 11.71 18.38 -11.32
CA LYS A 164 12.06 18.95 -10.01
C LYS A 164 13.09 18.09 -9.27
N LEU A 165 12.94 16.76 -9.31
CA LEU A 165 13.89 15.84 -8.69
C LEU A 165 15.27 15.95 -9.32
N ALA A 166 15.37 16.08 -10.63
CA ALA A 166 16.64 16.35 -11.32
C ALA A 166 17.30 17.65 -10.82
N THR A 167 16.51 18.71 -10.59
CA THR A 167 16.99 19.99 -10.06
C THR A 167 17.51 19.85 -8.62
N VAL A 168 16.80 19.09 -7.77
CA VAL A 168 17.20 18.87 -6.36
C VAL A 168 18.44 17.96 -6.26
N LEU A 169 18.58 16.98 -7.15
CA LEU A 169 19.74 16.09 -7.19
C LEU A 169 21.02 16.76 -7.69
N ALA A 170 20.93 17.73 -8.60
CA ALA A 170 22.08 18.34 -9.26
C ALA A 170 23.14 18.90 -8.29
N PRO A 171 22.80 19.71 -7.27
CA PRO A 171 23.79 20.30 -6.35
C PRO A 171 24.45 19.28 -5.41
N VAL A 172 23.84 18.13 -5.20
CA VAL A 172 24.34 17.09 -4.28
C VAL A 172 24.88 15.86 -5.01
N LYS A 173 25.07 15.95 -6.33
CA LYS A 173 25.57 14.85 -7.16
C LYS A 173 26.89 14.30 -6.64
N GLY A 174 27.03 12.96 -6.65
CA GLY A 174 28.23 12.26 -6.21
C GLY A 174 28.20 11.79 -4.76
N LYS A 175 27.07 11.98 -4.07
CA LYS A 175 26.85 11.33 -2.78
C LYS A 175 26.57 9.85 -2.98
N GLN A 176 26.90 9.05 -1.95
CA GLN A 176 26.59 7.62 -1.93
C GLN A 176 25.11 7.39 -1.58
N ILE A 177 24.60 8.08 -0.57
CA ILE A 177 23.23 7.92 -0.09
C ILE A 177 22.47 9.24 -0.16
N TYR A 178 21.30 9.18 -0.75
CA TYR A 178 20.33 10.28 -0.76
C TYR A 178 19.13 9.87 0.06
N VAL A 179 18.82 10.60 1.13
CA VAL A 179 17.67 10.33 2.01
C VAL A 179 16.51 11.24 1.64
N THR A 180 15.30 10.73 1.57
CA THR A 180 14.10 11.54 1.32
C THR A 180 12.90 11.03 2.09
N GLN A 181 11.92 11.91 2.30
CA GLN A 181 10.65 11.59 2.93
C GLN A 181 9.78 10.77 1.96
N GLY A 182 9.13 9.75 2.49
CA GLY A 182 7.97 9.15 1.85
C GLY A 182 6.69 9.94 2.13
N PHE A 183 5.58 9.57 1.52
CA PHE A 183 4.22 9.99 1.85
C PHE A 183 3.89 11.47 1.60
N ILE A 184 4.75 12.41 1.93
CA ILE A 184 4.47 13.85 1.87
C ILE A 184 4.70 14.44 0.48
N CYS A 185 3.88 15.43 0.11
CA CYS A 185 3.93 16.12 -1.17
C CYS A 185 3.41 17.56 -1.05
N ARG A 186 3.41 18.31 -2.16
CA ARG A 186 2.69 19.59 -2.25
C ARG A 186 1.49 19.46 -3.17
N ASN A 187 0.40 20.11 -2.78
CA ASN A 187 -0.79 20.29 -3.59
C ASN A 187 -0.60 21.45 -4.62
N PRO A 188 -1.55 21.69 -5.55
CA PRO A 188 -1.45 22.76 -6.54
C PRO A 188 -1.31 24.17 -5.94
N ALA A 189 -1.81 24.39 -4.72
CA ALA A 189 -1.64 25.66 -3.99
C ALA A 189 -0.24 25.81 -3.37
N GLY A 190 0.64 24.81 -3.52
CA GLY A 190 1.96 24.79 -2.90
C GLY A 190 1.96 24.46 -1.40
N GLU A 191 0.82 24.05 -0.85
CA GLU A 191 0.68 23.67 0.55
C GLU A 191 1.12 22.23 0.77
N VAL A 192 1.50 21.88 2.02
CA VAL A 192 1.82 20.50 2.41
C VAL A 192 0.58 19.63 2.28
N ASP A 193 0.76 18.50 1.63
CA ASP A 193 -0.23 17.46 1.44
C ASP A 193 0.41 16.07 1.55
N ASN A 194 -0.37 15.03 1.36
CA ASN A 194 0.12 13.67 1.40
C ASN A 194 -0.45 12.81 0.26
N LEU A 195 0.30 11.78 -0.10
CA LEU A 195 -0.13 10.77 -1.05
C LEU A 195 -1.16 9.85 -0.38
N LYS A 196 -2.38 9.83 -0.87
CA LYS A 196 -3.54 9.18 -0.21
C LYS A 196 -3.44 7.66 -0.10
N ARG A 197 -2.71 6.99 -1.01
CA ARG A 197 -2.64 5.53 -1.08
C ARG A 197 -1.19 5.04 -1.08
N GLY A 198 -0.89 4.06 -0.24
CA GLY A 198 0.43 3.43 -0.19
C GLY A 198 1.60 4.34 0.21
N GLY A 199 1.33 5.59 0.53
CA GLY A 199 2.26 6.54 1.14
C GLY A 199 3.69 6.48 0.61
N SER A 200 4.60 5.97 1.43
CA SER A 200 6.04 5.91 1.12
C SER A 200 6.40 4.91 0.01
N ASP A 201 5.62 3.84 -0.20
CA ASP A 201 5.82 2.90 -1.31
C ASP A 201 5.56 3.59 -2.64
N TYR A 202 4.49 4.41 -2.67
CA TYR A 202 4.17 5.21 -3.85
C TYR A 202 5.27 6.24 -4.15
N THR A 203 5.78 6.92 -3.11
CA THR A 203 6.93 7.84 -3.26
C THR A 203 8.14 7.13 -3.88
N ALA A 204 8.49 5.94 -3.41
CA ALA A 204 9.62 5.18 -3.95
C ALA A 204 9.42 4.79 -5.41
N SER A 205 8.21 4.37 -5.77
CA SER A 205 7.85 4.04 -7.15
C SER A 205 7.89 5.26 -8.08
N LEU A 206 7.38 6.42 -7.61
CA LEU A 206 7.44 7.68 -8.36
C LEU A 206 8.88 8.13 -8.60
N ILE A 207 9.72 8.09 -7.56
CA ILE A 207 11.15 8.40 -7.68
C ILE A 207 11.83 7.40 -8.63
N GLY A 208 11.56 6.10 -8.45
CA GLY A 208 12.10 5.03 -9.31
C GLY A 208 11.76 5.25 -10.79
N GLY A 209 10.51 5.58 -11.08
CA GLY A 209 10.06 5.93 -12.43
C GLY A 209 10.71 7.21 -12.96
N ALA A 210 10.80 8.26 -12.12
CA ALA A 210 11.36 9.56 -12.49
C ALA A 210 12.85 9.49 -12.87
N ILE A 211 13.64 8.67 -12.17
CA ILE A 211 15.09 8.53 -12.48
C ILE A 211 15.41 7.31 -13.36
N GLN A 212 14.39 6.58 -13.81
CA GLN A 212 14.56 5.29 -14.48
C GLN A 212 15.52 4.36 -13.71
N ALA A 213 15.16 4.10 -12.46
CA ALA A 213 15.97 3.31 -11.55
C ALA A 213 16.21 1.90 -12.09
N GLU A 214 17.33 1.29 -11.71
CA GLU A 214 17.62 -0.13 -12.00
C GLU A 214 16.60 -1.06 -11.32
N GLU A 215 16.22 -0.72 -10.09
CA GLU A 215 15.24 -1.47 -9.29
C GLU A 215 14.71 -0.56 -8.18
N VAL A 216 13.43 -0.68 -7.85
CA VAL A 216 12.84 -0.14 -6.62
C VAL A 216 12.72 -1.28 -5.62
N GLN A 217 13.30 -1.13 -4.42
CA GLN A 217 13.18 -2.12 -3.35
C GLN A 217 12.28 -1.60 -2.24
N ILE A 218 11.26 -2.36 -1.89
CA ILE A 218 10.34 -2.09 -0.79
C ILE A 218 10.67 -3.05 0.35
N TRP A 219 11.31 -2.52 1.38
CA TRP A 219 11.75 -3.25 2.56
C TRP A 219 10.67 -3.22 3.64
N THR A 220 10.24 -4.40 4.05
CA THR A 220 9.16 -4.63 5.03
C THR A 220 9.59 -5.72 6.02
N ASP A 221 8.68 -6.20 6.86
CA ASP A 221 8.91 -7.25 7.87
C ASP A 221 8.54 -8.67 7.38
N ILE A 222 8.28 -8.82 6.08
CA ILE A 222 7.97 -10.10 5.45
C ILE A 222 8.93 -10.39 4.28
N ASP A 223 9.14 -11.66 3.99
CA ASP A 223 10.10 -12.15 3.00
C ASP A 223 9.61 -12.15 1.54
N GLY A 224 8.54 -11.42 1.26
CA GLY A 224 7.91 -11.27 -0.06
C GLY A 224 6.43 -11.65 -0.06
N MET A 225 5.84 -11.73 -1.24
CA MET A 225 4.50 -12.28 -1.41
C MET A 225 4.55 -13.80 -1.32
N HIS A 226 3.62 -14.39 -0.57
CA HIS A 226 3.50 -15.83 -0.43
C HIS A 226 2.44 -16.39 -1.38
N ASN A 227 2.58 -17.68 -1.70
CA ASN A 227 1.60 -18.41 -2.50
C ASN A 227 0.23 -18.55 -1.82
N ASN A 228 0.14 -18.31 -0.51
CA ASN A 228 -1.09 -18.30 0.28
C ASN A 228 -0.86 -17.51 1.58
N ASP A 229 -1.89 -17.28 2.38
CA ASP A 229 -1.78 -16.57 3.66
C ASP A 229 -1.09 -17.45 4.72
N PRO A 230 0.15 -17.12 5.15
CA PRO A 230 0.89 -17.93 6.12
C PRO A 230 0.27 -17.93 7.53
N ARG A 231 -0.67 -17.03 7.80
CA ARG A 231 -1.41 -16.99 9.08
C ARG A 231 -2.47 -18.08 9.16
N ILE A 232 -2.94 -18.60 8.00
CA ILE A 232 -3.99 -19.58 7.87
C ILE A 232 -3.43 -20.93 7.41
N VAL A 233 -2.54 -20.89 6.43
CA VAL A 233 -1.96 -22.08 5.78
C VAL A 233 -0.51 -22.26 6.23
N LYS A 234 -0.18 -23.44 6.77
CA LYS A 234 1.14 -23.69 7.38
C LYS A 234 2.29 -23.87 6.37
N ASN A 235 1.99 -24.43 5.20
CA ASN A 235 3.01 -24.82 4.21
C ASN A 235 3.03 -23.82 3.04
N THR A 236 3.16 -22.53 3.34
CA THR A 236 3.31 -21.50 2.32
C THR A 236 4.80 -21.28 1.98
N PHE A 237 5.04 -20.75 0.79
CA PHE A 237 6.40 -20.37 0.36
C PHE A 237 6.35 -19.00 -0.34
N PRO A 238 7.45 -18.24 -0.28
CA PRO A 238 7.54 -16.95 -0.96
C PRO A 238 7.60 -17.14 -2.48
N ILE A 239 6.87 -16.32 -3.21
CA ILE A 239 6.87 -16.26 -4.68
C ILE A 239 8.07 -15.43 -5.11
N ARG A 240 8.94 -16.02 -5.94
CA ARG A 240 10.17 -15.31 -6.38
C ARG A 240 9.87 -14.24 -7.44
N GLU A 241 8.94 -14.49 -8.36
CA GLU A 241 8.68 -13.62 -9.49
C GLU A 241 7.18 -13.51 -9.80
N LEU A 242 6.72 -12.28 -9.99
CA LEU A 242 5.38 -11.94 -10.42
C LEU A 242 5.46 -10.92 -11.56
N SER A 243 4.51 -10.96 -12.48
CA SER A 243 4.25 -9.82 -13.35
C SER A 243 3.53 -8.71 -12.56
N PHE A 244 3.58 -7.48 -13.08
CA PHE A 244 2.80 -6.37 -12.50
C PHE A 244 1.30 -6.65 -12.46
N ALA A 245 0.78 -7.38 -13.46
CA ALA A 245 -0.62 -7.74 -13.51
C ALA A 245 -0.98 -8.75 -12.41
N GLU A 246 -0.18 -9.81 -12.23
CA GLU A 246 -0.37 -10.80 -11.17
C GLU A 246 -0.24 -10.18 -9.77
N ALA A 247 0.74 -9.29 -9.58
CA ALA A 247 0.91 -8.57 -8.31
C ALA A 247 -0.28 -7.64 -7.99
N ALA A 248 -0.88 -7.02 -9.02
CA ALA A 248 -2.06 -6.19 -8.85
C ALA A 248 -3.29 -7.01 -8.45
N GLU A 249 -3.49 -8.18 -9.05
CA GLU A 249 -4.58 -9.09 -8.66
C GLU A 249 -4.43 -9.55 -7.19
N LEU A 250 -3.24 -10.00 -6.81
CA LEU A 250 -2.96 -10.41 -5.42
C LEU A 250 -3.20 -9.28 -4.42
N ALA A 251 -2.75 -8.09 -4.74
CA ALA A 251 -2.88 -6.94 -3.86
C ALA A 251 -4.34 -6.47 -3.72
N TYR A 252 -5.14 -6.56 -4.79
CA TYR A 252 -6.56 -6.22 -4.76
C TYR A 252 -7.37 -7.22 -3.91
N PHE A 253 -7.07 -8.51 -4.03
CA PHE A 253 -7.81 -9.58 -3.36
C PHE A 253 -7.22 -10.02 -2.01
N GLY A 254 -6.40 -9.22 -1.35
CA GLY A 254 -6.09 -9.43 0.06
C GLY A 254 -4.64 -9.54 0.47
N ALA A 255 -3.69 -9.60 -0.46
CA ALA A 255 -2.29 -9.49 -0.12
C ALA A 255 -1.95 -8.03 0.23
N LYS A 256 -2.23 -7.62 1.48
CA LYS A 256 -2.07 -6.23 1.97
C LYS A 256 -0.63 -5.71 2.03
N ILE A 257 0.29 -6.35 1.32
CA ILE A 257 1.72 -6.03 1.34
C ILE A 257 2.00 -4.81 0.46
N LEU A 258 1.25 -4.65 -0.62
CA LEU A 258 1.46 -3.61 -1.62
C LEU A 258 0.11 -3.17 -2.18
N HIS A 259 -0.13 -1.86 -2.30
CA HIS A 259 -1.32 -1.39 -3.01
C HIS A 259 -1.05 -1.36 -4.51
N PRO A 260 -1.95 -1.87 -5.39
CA PRO A 260 -1.69 -1.95 -6.84
C PRO A 260 -1.28 -0.63 -7.49
N SER A 261 -1.93 0.47 -7.11
CA SER A 261 -1.61 1.79 -7.66
C SER A 261 -0.23 2.30 -7.29
N THR A 262 0.38 1.79 -6.19
CA THR A 262 1.68 2.28 -5.74
C THR A 262 2.84 1.88 -6.63
N ILE A 263 2.71 0.79 -7.40
CA ILE A 263 3.74 0.34 -8.33
C ILE A 263 3.51 0.80 -9.78
N THR A 264 2.38 1.46 -10.05
CA THR A 264 2.03 1.94 -11.39
C THR A 264 3.10 2.86 -11.99
N PRO A 265 3.71 3.84 -11.29
CA PRO A 265 4.77 4.67 -11.87
C PRO A 265 6.01 3.87 -12.30
N ALA A 266 6.43 2.90 -11.50
CA ALA A 266 7.53 2.01 -11.86
C ALA A 266 7.16 1.15 -13.07
N LYS A 267 5.95 0.56 -13.08
CA LYS A 267 5.41 -0.20 -14.22
C LYS A 267 5.43 0.62 -15.51
N LEU A 268 4.91 1.84 -15.50
CA LEU A 268 4.83 2.70 -16.69
C LEU A 268 6.21 3.04 -17.28
N LYS A 269 7.26 2.99 -16.48
CA LYS A 269 8.65 3.24 -16.88
C LYS A 269 9.48 1.96 -17.05
N GLY A 270 8.87 0.78 -16.91
CA GLY A 270 9.55 -0.51 -17.03
C GLY A 270 10.55 -0.80 -15.91
N VAL A 271 10.42 -0.12 -14.75
CA VAL A 271 11.32 -0.29 -13.61
C VAL A 271 10.82 -1.44 -12.72
N PRO A 272 11.64 -2.49 -12.49
CA PRO A 272 11.25 -3.59 -11.63
C PRO A 272 11.14 -3.15 -10.16
N VAL A 273 10.21 -3.80 -9.45
CA VAL A 273 9.99 -3.57 -8.01
C VAL A 273 10.28 -4.87 -7.26
N ARG A 274 11.07 -4.80 -6.18
CA ARG A 274 11.36 -5.97 -5.35
C ARG A 274 10.91 -5.77 -3.92
N LEU A 275 10.14 -6.71 -3.41
CA LEU A 275 9.80 -6.79 -1.98
C LEU A 275 10.91 -7.53 -1.24
N LYS A 276 11.39 -6.96 -0.14
CA LYS A 276 12.50 -7.49 0.65
C LYS A 276 12.17 -7.48 2.14
N ASN A 277 12.75 -8.44 2.87
CA ASN A 277 12.62 -8.50 4.32
C ASN A 277 13.78 -7.75 5.01
N THR A 278 13.43 -6.73 5.81
CA THR A 278 14.42 -5.97 6.59
C THR A 278 15.10 -6.84 7.66
N MET A 279 14.40 -7.86 8.17
CA MET A 279 14.91 -8.75 9.21
C MET A 279 15.74 -9.92 8.63
N GLU A 280 15.59 -10.20 7.35
CA GLU A 280 16.32 -11.24 6.60
C GLU A 280 16.79 -10.69 5.25
N PRO A 281 17.78 -9.78 5.23
CA PRO A 281 18.22 -9.10 4.00
C PRO A 281 18.75 -10.04 2.91
N SER A 282 19.27 -11.21 3.31
CA SER A 282 19.76 -12.24 2.38
C SER A 282 18.64 -12.95 1.60
N ALA A 283 17.39 -12.91 2.09
CA ALA A 283 16.26 -13.48 1.38
C ALA A 283 16.06 -12.80 0.02
N PHE A 284 15.75 -13.60 -1.01
CA PHE A 284 15.58 -13.11 -2.37
C PHE A 284 14.40 -12.11 -2.46
N GLY A 285 13.34 -12.38 -1.71
CA GLY A 285 12.09 -11.63 -1.75
C GLY A 285 11.25 -11.95 -2.99
N THR A 286 10.37 -11.03 -3.39
CA THR A 286 9.56 -11.15 -4.60
C THR A 286 9.91 -10.06 -5.60
N LEU A 287 10.36 -10.43 -6.80
CA LEU A 287 10.58 -9.53 -7.91
C LEU A 287 9.28 -9.34 -8.70
N ILE A 288 8.87 -8.10 -8.92
CA ILE A 288 7.71 -7.71 -9.72
C ILE A 288 8.22 -6.96 -10.95
N SER A 289 7.93 -7.48 -12.16
CA SER A 289 8.41 -6.89 -13.40
C SER A 289 7.39 -7.06 -14.54
N GLU A 290 7.71 -6.60 -15.75
CA GLU A 290 6.88 -6.87 -16.95
C GLU A 290 6.88 -8.36 -17.35
N LYS A 291 7.90 -9.11 -16.95
CA LYS A 291 8.03 -10.52 -17.32
C LYS A 291 7.21 -11.39 -16.38
N SER A 292 6.35 -12.23 -16.94
CA SER A 292 5.74 -13.35 -16.23
C SER A 292 6.57 -14.60 -16.43
N THR A 293 6.61 -15.48 -15.42
CA THR A 293 7.13 -16.85 -15.57
C THR A 293 6.02 -17.76 -16.09
N ASP A 294 6.38 -18.88 -16.73
CA ASP A 294 5.41 -19.86 -17.26
C ASP A 294 4.74 -20.71 -16.17
N VAL A 295 4.83 -20.32 -14.91
CA VAL A 295 4.15 -20.99 -13.80
C VAL A 295 2.66 -20.72 -13.91
N GLU A 296 1.87 -21.80 -14.02
CA GLU A 296 0.44 -21.76 -14.29
C GLU A 296 -0.35 -21.13 -13.13
N ILE A 297 -0.12 -21.57 -11.88
CA ILE A 297 -0.76 -21.06 -10.67
C ILE A 297 0.33 -20.60 -9.71
N LYS A 298 0.27 -19.35 -9.29
CA LYS A 298 1.32 -18.74 -8.45
C LYS A 298 0.88 -18.50 -7.02
N ALA A 299 -0.36 -18.08 -6.82
CA ALA A 299 -0.83 -17.70 -5.49
C ALA A 299 -2.34 -17.78 -5.34
N ILE A 300 -2.75 -17.76 -4.07
CA ILE A 300 -4.14 -17.66 -3.63
C ILE A 300 -4.22 -16.50 -2.65
N ALA A 301 -5.19 -15.61 -2.84
CA ALA A 301 -5.51 -14.53 -1.93
C ALA A 301 -6.98 -14.59 -1.52
N ALA A 302 -7.33 -14.01 -0.37
CA ALA A 302 -8.71 -13.95 0.09
C ALA A 302 -9.07 -12.54 0.56
N LYS A 303 -10.22 -12.03 0.09
CA LYS A 303 -10.79 -10.74 0.47
C LYS A 303 -12.04 -10.97 1.31
N ASP A 304 -11.96 -10.54 2.57
CA ASP A 304 -13.04 -10.68 3.56
C ASP A 304 -14.07 -9.54 3.46
N ASN A 305 -15.14 -9.68 4.24
CA ASN A 305 -16.21 -8.69 4.40
C ASN A 305 -16.93 -8.37 3.08
N ILE A 306 -17.16 -9.37 2.26
CA ILE A 306 -17.88 -9.24 1.00
C ILE A 306 -19.37 -9.43 1.24
N THR A 307 -20.16 -8.58 0.60
CA THR A 307 -21.62 -8.69 0.55
C THR A 307 -22.03 -8.99 -0.89
N ALA A 308 -22.79 -10.07 -1.08
CA ALA A 308 -23.36 -10.43 -2.36
C ALA A 308 -24.81 -9.94 -2.47
N ILE A 309 -25.16 -9.33 -3.60
CA ILE A 309 -26.48 -8.81 -3.92
C ILE A 309 -26.98 -9.55 -5.15
N TYR A 310 -28.14 -10.21 -5.01
CA TYR A 310 -28.79 -10.96 -6.07
C TYR A 310 -29.96 -10.15 -6.63
N ILE A 311 -29.88 -9.82 -7.93
CA ILE A 311 -30.82 -8.97 -8.63
C ILE A 311 -31.51 -9.81 -9.69
N HIS A 312 -32.82 -10.00 -9.58
CA HIS A 312 -33.62 -10.75 -10.53
C HIS A 312 -34.60 -9.84 -11.26
N SER A 313 -34.72 -10.02 -12.59
CA SER A 313 -35.69 -9.27 -13.36
C SER A 313 -36.07 -10.00 -14.65
N THR A 314 -37.32 -10.40 -14.74
CA THR A 314 -37.88 -10.93 -16.01
C THR A 314 -37.88 -9.89 -17.13
N ARG A 315 -37.80 -8.59 -16.80
CA ARG A 315 -37.66 -7.48 -17.75
C ARG A 315 -36.26 -7.41 -18.40
N MET A 316 -35.29 -8.17 -17.90
CA MET A 316 -33.96 -8.26 -18.47
C MET A 316 -33.96 -9.05 -19.77
N LEU A 317 -34.88 -10.00 -19.91
CA LEU A 317 -35.01 -10.82 -21.10
C LEU A 317 -35.39 -9.97 -22.31
N ASN A 318 -34.54 -9.96 -23.34
CA ASN A 318 -34.68 -9.15 -24.56
C ASN A 318 -34.77 -7.61 -24.34
N ALA A 319 -34.34 -7.11 -23.17
CA ALA A 319 -34.32 -5.69 -22.88
C ALA A 319 -32.92 -5.10 -22.98
N TYR A 320 -32.83 -3.85 -23.44
CA TYR A 320 -31.58 -3.11 -23.51
C TYR A 320 -31.45 -2.22 -22.26
N GLY A 321 -30.23 -2.06 -21.76
CA GLY A 321 -29.89 -1.05 -20.74
C GLY A 321 -30.17 -1.46 -19.30
N PHE A 322 -30.58 -2.70 -19.00
CA PHE A 322 -30.81 -3.13 -17.61
C PHE A 322 -29.51 -3.07 -16.79
N LEU A 323 -28.41 -3.64 -17.29
CA LEU A 323 -27.10 -3.59 -16.64
C LEU A 323 -26.62 -2.16 -16.43
N LYS A 324 -26.85 -1.25 -17.40
CA LYS A 324 -26.54 0.17 -17.26
C LYS A 324 -27.22 0.75 -16.03
N ARG A 325 -28.54 0.52 -15.86
CA ARG A 325 -29.29 1.02 -14.69
C ARG A 325 -28.78 0.45 -13.37
N VAL A 326 -28.40 -0.83 -13.35
CA VAL A 326 -27.81 -1.43 -12.16
C VAL A 326 -26.51 -0.71 -11.79
N PHE A 327 -25.59 -0.52 -12.73
CA PHE A 327 -24.32 0.16 -12.46
C PHE A 327 -24.49 1.67 -12.17
N GLU A 328 -25.46 2.36 -12.74
CA GLU A 328 -25.78 3.76 -12.40
C GLU A 328 -26.14 3.93 -10.92
N VAL A 329 -26.79 2.93 -10.30
CA VAL A 329 -27.07 2.93 -8.87
C VAL A 329 -25.76 2.86 -8.07
N PHE A 330 -24.87 1.92 -8.40
CA PHE A 330 -23.58 1.80 -7.70
C PHE A 330 -22.69 3.03 -7.90
N GLU A 331 -22.67 3.62 -9.10
CA GLU A 331 -21.97 4.87 -9.42
C GLU A 331 -22.49 6.04 -8.56
N LYS A 332 -23.82 6.22 -8.50
CA LYS A 332 -24.47 7.26 -7.71
C LYS A 332 -24.05 7.23 -6.25
N TYR A 333 -23.92 6.04 -5.68
CA TYR A 333 -23.51 5.85 -4.30
C TYR A 333 -21.98 5.63 -4.14
N LYS A 334 -21.21 5.84 -5.21
CA LYS A 334 -19.74 5.69 -5.22
C LYS A 334 -19.27 4.36 -4.60
N THR A 335 -20.00 3.27 -4.87
CA THR A 335 -19.73 1.94 -4.31
C THR A 335 -19.11 1.06 -5.38
N PRO A 336 -17.83 0.67 -5.22
CA PRO A 336 -17.16 -0.23 -6.15
C PRO A 336 -17.79 -1.63 -6.15
N VAL A 337 -17.85 -2.27 -7.32
CA VAL A 337 -18.25 -3.66 -7.50
C VAL A 337 -17.01 -4.51 -7.71
N ASP A 338 -16.86 -5.62 -6.94
CA ASP A 338 -15.70 -6.51 -7.04
C ASP A 338 -15.88 -7.62 -8.08
N MET A 339 -16.99 -8.37 -7.98
CA MET A 339 -17.35 -9.43 -8.90
C MET A 339 -18.75 -9.20 -9.46
N ILE A 340 -18.95 -9.64 -10.69
CA ILE A 340 -20.26 -9.69 -11.33
C ILE A 340 -20.42 -11.03 -12.07
N THR A 341 -21.57 -11.64 -11.92
CA THR A 341 -22.01 -12.73 -12.79
C THR A 341 -23.42 -12.45 -13.29
N THR A 342 -23.70 -12.82 -14.52
CA THR A 342 -25.00 -12.55 -15.15
C THR A 342 -25.57 -13.82 -15.79
N SER A 343 -26.89 -13.91 -15.76
CA SER A 343 -27.67 -14.83 -16.58
C SER A 343 -28.67 -14.05 -17.43
N GLU A 344 -29.57 -14.72 -18.11
CA GLU A 344 -30.60 -14.05 -18.93
C GLU A 344 -31.59 -13.20 -18.13
N VAL A 345 -31.79 -13.53 -16.85
CA VAL A 345 -32.81 -12.89 -15.98
C VAL A 345 -32.26 -12.46 -14.62
N SER A 346 -30.97 -12.65 -14.35
CA SER A 346 -30.39 -12.33 -13.05
C SER A 346 -29.00 -11.73 -13.17
N VAL A 347 -28.68 -10.85 -12.24
CA VAL A 347 -27.35 -10.26 -12.05
C VAL A 347 -26.98 -10.44 -10.59
N SER A 348 -25.82 -11.02 -10.34
CA SER A 348 -25.23 -11.09 -9.01
C SER A 348 -24.00 -10.20 -8.95
N VAL A 349 -23.93 -9.31 -7.97
CA VAL A 349 -22.78 -8.42 -7.76
C VAL A 349 -22.25 -8.57 -6.34
N THR A 350 -20.97 -8.29 -6.15
CA THR A 350 -20.35 -8.25 -4.82
C THR A 350 -19.75 -6.87 -4.55
N ILE A 351 -19.85 -6.44 -3.30
CA ILE A 351 -19.28 -5.19 -2.79
C ILE A 351 -18.55 -5.45 -1.47
N ASP A 352 -17.53 -4.64 -1.17
CA ASP A 352 -16.78 -4.64 0.09
C ASP A 352 -17.13 -3.44 1.00
N GLN A 353 -17.97 -2.51 0.51
CA GLN A 353 -18.40 -1.31 1.24
C GLN A 353 -19.92 -1.31 1.40
N THR A 354 -20.37 -1.35 2.64
CA THR A 354 -21.82 -1.42 2.97
C THR A 354 -22.41 -0.11 3.46
N THR A 355 -21.64 1.00 3.46
CA THR A 355 -22.08 2.32 3.96
C THR A 355 -23.39 2.79 3.35
N HIS A 356 -23.63 2.49 2.07
CA HIS A 356 -24.83 2.88 1.34
C HIS A 356 -25.71 1.70 0.93
N LEU A 357 -25.51 0.51 1.53
CA LEU A 357 -26.20 -0.71 1.14
C LEU A 357 -27.73 -0.56 1.12
N ASP A 358 -28.33 -0.01 2.18
CA ASP A 358 -29.77 0.14 2.27
C ASP A 358 -30.33 1.06 1.17
N ALA A 359 -29.63 2.14 0.85
CA ALA A 359 -30.01 3.06 -0.21
C ALA A 359 -29.91 2.41 -1.60
N ILE A 360 -28.82 1.66 -1.85
CA ILE A 360 -28.60 0.87 -3.06
C ILE A 360 -29.73 -0.17 -3.22
N MET A 361 -30.02 -0.94 -2.18
CA MET A 361 -31.07 -1.96 -2.19
C MET A 361 -32.45 -1.35 -2.45
N SER A 362 -32.74 -0.20 -1.83
CA SER A 362 -34.01 0.51 -2.04
C SER A 362 -34.19 0.95 -3.49
N GLU A 363 -33.17 1.54 -4.11
CA GLU A 363 -33.25 2.03 -5.49
C GLU A 363 -33.28 0.87 -6.51
N LEU A 364 -32.54 -0.20 -6.29
CA LEU A 364 -32.62 -1.39 -7.13
C LEU A 364 -33.99 -2.04 -7.11
N ARG A 365 -34.70 -2.05 -5.95
CA ARG A 365 -36.08 -2.58 -5.81
C ARG A 365 -37.13 -1.83 -6.66
N GLU A 366 -36.84 -0.63 -7.09
CA GLU A 366 -37.77 0.12 -7.97
C GLU A 366 -37.94 -0.54 -9.35
N PHE A 367 -36.96 -1.35 -9.80
CA PHE A 367 -37.00 -1.92 -11.14
C PHE A 367 -36.59 -3.39 -11.21
N ALA A 368 -36.25 -4.03 -10.09
CA ALA A 368 -35.85 -5.43 -9.99
C ALA A 368 -36.39 -6.07 -8.71
N GLU A 369 -36.45 -7.39 -8.72
CA GLU A 369 -36.70 -8.19 -7.52
C GLU A 369 -35.34 -8.50 -6.87
N LEU A 370 -35.24 -8.30 -5.56
CA LEU A 370 -34.02 -8.53 -4.80
C LEU A 370 -34.25 -9.56 -3.71
N GLU A 371 -33.30 -10.46 -3.55
CA GLU A 371 -33.16 -11.24 -2.34
C GLU A 371 -32.52 -10.40 -1.23
N ASP A 372 -32.58 -10.85 0.01
CA ASP A 372 -31.82 -10.25 1.08
C ASP A 372 -30.31 -10.39 0.78
N PRO A 373 -29.52 -9.33 1.02
CA PRO A 373 -28.09 -9.38 0.70
C PRO A 373 -27.37 -10.44 1.54
N ASP A 374 -26.60 -11.28 0.88
CA ASP A 374 -25.82 -12.33 1.52
C ASP A 374 -24.51 -11.72 2.06
N MET A 375 -24.52 -11.41 3.34
CA MET A 375 -23.39 -10.83 4.05
C MET A 375 -22.42 -11.94 4.52
N ASN A 376 -21.22 -11.55 4.95
CA ASN A 376 -20.18 -12.49 5.41
C ASN A 376 -19.67 -13.46 4.33
N GLN A 377 -19.55 -12.97 3.12
CA GLN A 377 -18.91 -13.71 2.05
C GLN A 377 -17.42 -13.40 1.97
N VAL A 378 -16.67 -14.29 1.31
CA VAL A 378 -15.24 -14.14 1.03
C VAL A 378 -15.00 -14.41 -0.46
N ILE A 379 -14.28 -13.51 -1.12
CA ILE A 379 -13.75 -13.77 -2.46
C ILE A 379 -12.38 -14.44 -2.29
N ILE A 380 -12.23 -15.64 -2.86
CA ILE A 380 -10.94 -16.32 -2.98
C ILE A 380 -10.48 -16.15 -4.42
N CYS A 381 -9.33 -15.50 -4.60
CA CYS A 381 -8.72 -15.26 -5.89
C CYS A 381 -7.52 -16.18 -6.08
N ILE A 382 -7.55 -16.99 -7.11
CA ILE A 382 -6.41 -17.80 -7.57
C ILE A 382 -5.71 -16.98 -8.65
N VAL A 383 -4.41 -16.71 -8.44
CA VAL A 383 -3.61 -15.88 -9.33
C VAL A 383 -2.57 -16.72 -10.05
N GLY A 384 -2.42 -16.45 -11.33
CA GLY A 384 -1.46 -17.16 -12.16
C GLY A 384 -1.47 -16.67 -13.60
N ASN A 385 -1.11 -17.57 -14.52
CA ASN A 385 -1.08 -17.32 -15.94
C ASN A 385 -2.09 -18.25 -16.63
N PHE A 386 -3.29 -17.73 -16.91
CA PHE A 386 -4.46 -18.48 -17.37
C PHE A 386 -4.81 -18.13 -18.83
N TRP A 387 -3.84 -18.24 -19.73
CA TRP A 387 -4.08 -18.04 -21.16
C TRP A 387 -5.23 -18.92 -21.65
N ALA A 388 -6.06 -18.38 -22.51
CA ALA A 388 -7.29 -19.01 -22.98
C ALA A 388 -7.06 -20.35 -23.71
N ASP A 389 -5.84 -20.63 -24.16
CA ASP A 389 -5.41 -21.85 -24.83
C ASP A 389 -4.89 -22.95 -23.89
N LYS A 390 -4.76 -22.64 -22.57
CA LYS A 390 -4.34 -23.63 -21.56
C LYS A 390 -5.53 -24.47 -21.10
N GLU A 391 -5.47 -25.76 -21.37
CA GLU A 391 -6.52 -26.71 -21.01
C GLU A 391 -6.42 -27.14 -19.52
N GLY A 392 -7.56 -27.39 -18.90
CA GLY A 392 -7.65 -28.08 -17.60
C GLY A 392 -7.44 -27.21 -16.36
N ILE A 393 -7.11 -25.92 -16.44
CA ILE A 393 -6.85 -25.06 -15.28
C ILE A 393 -8.09 -24.97 -14.37
N ALA A 394 -9.24 -24.65 -14.95
CA ALA A 394 -10.48 -24.56 -14.18
C ALA A 394 -10.83 -25.89 -13.49
N ILE A 395 -10.57 -27.01 -14.14
CA ILE A 395 -10.80 -28.35 -13.55
C ILE A 395 -9.89 -28.55 -12.33
N LYS A 396 -8.60 -28.19 -12.41
CA LYS A 396 -7.67 -28.30 -11.29
C LYS A 396 -8.13 -27.48 -10.08
N VAL A 397 -8.56 -26.24 -10.32
CA VAL A 397 -9.05 -25.35 -9.26
C VAL A 397 -10.34 -25.92 -8.63
N LEU A 398 -11.32 -26.31 -9.45
CA LEU A 398 -12.60 -26.81 -8.96
C LEU A 398 -12.49 -28.19 -8.29
N ASP A 399 -11.59 -29.06 -8.76
CA ASP A 399 -11.34 -30.35 -8.10
C ASP A 399 -10.71 -30.16 -6.71
N ALA A 400 -9.78 -29.20 -6.59
CA ALA A 400 -9.15 -28.87 -5.30
C ALA A 400 -10.15 -28.40 -4.24
N ILE A 401 -11.21 -27.68 -4.65
CA ILE A 401 -12.21 -27.09 -3.74
C ILE A 401 -13.59 -27.80 -3.79
N LYS A 402 -13.69 -28.98 -4.37
CA LYS A 402 -14.96 -29.70 -4.60
C LYS A 402 -15.82 -29.98 -3.37
N SER A 403 -15.24 -29.97 -2.17
CA SER A 403 -15.93 -30.16 -0.90
C SER A 403 -16.52 -28.85 -0.31
N ILE A 404 -16.26 -27.72 -0.95
CA ILE A 404 -16.67 -26.39 -0.46
C ILE A 404 -17.81 -25.85 -1.34
N PRO A 405 -18.94 -25.41 -0.78
CA PRO A 405 -19.98 -24.74 -1.55
C PRO A 405 -19.49 -23.43 -2.16
N ILE A 406 -19.64 -23.29 -3.47
CA ILE A 406 -19.27 -22.08 -4.21
C ILE A 406 -20.54 -21.34 -4.60
N ARG A 407 -20.60 -20.03 -4.30
CA ARG A 407 -21.73 -19.16 -4.64
C ARG A 407 -21.61 -18.51 -6.01
N MET A 408 -20.42 -18.04 -6.35
CA MET A 408 -20.13 -17.41 -7.65
C MET A 408 -18.74 -17.83 -8.13
N ILE A 409 -18.58 -17.87 -9.43
CA ILE A 409 -17.30 -18.11 -10.11
C ILE A 409 -17.13 -17.01 -11.16
N SER A 410 -15.99 -16.33 -11.14
CA SER A 410 -15.56 -15.42 -12.22
C SER A 410 -14.28 -15.97 -12.85
N TYR A 411 -14.35 -16.30 -14.12
CA TYR A 411 -13.23 -16.80 -14.91
C TYR A 411 -13.33 -16.26 -16.34
N GLY A 412 -12.20 -15.85 -16.91
CA GLY A 412 -12.12 -15.35 -18.28
C GLY A 412 -12.23 -13.82 -18.43
N ALA A 413 -12.43 -13.09 -17.34
CA ALA A 413 -12.38 -11.62 -17.34
C ALA A 413 -10.94 -11.09 -17.28
N SER A 414 -10.02 -11.84 -16.69
CA SER A 414 -8.58 -11.57 -16.62
C SER A 414 -7.82 -12.86 -16.97
N GLU A 415 -6.68 -12.70 -17.63
CA GLU A 415 -5.75 -13.82 -17.89
C GLU A 415 -4.95 -14.20 -16.63
N HIS A 416 -5.15 -13.49 -15.51
CA HIS A 416 -4.34 -13.63 -14.32
C HIS A 416 -5.11 -14.07 -13.08
N ASN A 417 -6.46 -14.16 -13.14
CA ASN A 417 -7.23 -14.59 -11.98
C ASN A 417 -8.39 -15.53 -12.31
N ILE A 418 -8.70 -16.38 -11.33
CA ILE A 418 -9.97 -17.10 -11.17
C ILE A 418 -10.49 -16.73 -9.79
N SER A 419 -11.67 -16.13 -9.70
CA SER A 419 -12.26 -15.71 -8.43
C SER A 419 -13.46 -16.56 -8.07
N LEU A 420 -13.51 -17.03 -6.82
CA LEU A 420 -14.55 -17.84 -6.24
C LEU A 420 -15.18 -17.10 -5.06
N LEU A 421 -16.51 -17.03 -4.98
CA LEU A 421 -17.21 -16.50 -3.82
C LEU A 421 -17.67 -17.68 -2.96
N VAL A 422 -17.27 -17.65 -1.70
CA VAL A 422 -17.63 -18.66 -0.69
C VAL A 422 -18.11 -17.99 0.60
N ASP A 423 -18.89 -18.71 1.41
CA ASP A 423 -19.24 -18.25 2.74
C ASP A 423 -18.00 -18.14 3.64
N ALA A 424 -17.93 -17.10 4.48
CA ALA A 424 -16.79 -16.82 5.34
C ALA A 424 -16.44 -17.98 6.30
N SER A 425 -17.43 -18.79 6.69
CA SER A 425 -17.20 -19.98 7.53
C SER A 425 -16.33 -21.04 6.83
N HIS A 426 -16.30 -21.06 5.51
CA HIS A 426 -15.52 -22.00 4.70
C HIS A 426 -14.16 -21.45 4.27
N LYS A 427 -13.81 -20.19 4.61
CA LYS A 427 -12.57 -19.56 4.16
C LYS A 427 -11.33 -20.39 4.42
N ASN A 428 -11.13 -20.81 5.68
CA ASN A 428 -9.91 -21.50 6.07
C ASN A 428 -9.81 -22.89 5.41
N ASP A 429 -10.92 -23.62 5.33
CA ASP A 429 -10.95 -24.91 4.68
C ASP A 429 -10.69 -24.80 3.19
N ALA A 430 -11.24 -23.77 2.55
CA ALA A 430 -11.02 -23.49 1.13
C ALA A 430 -9.56 -23.13 0.82
N LEU A 431 -8.93 -22.24 1.63
CA LEU A 431 -7.52 -21.89 1.45
C LEU A 431 -6.58 -23.09 1.63
N ASN A 432 -6.83 -23.94 2.63
CA ASN A 432 -6.06 -25.16 2.84
C ASN A 432 -6.26 -26.17 1.71
N ALA A 433 -7.51 -26.44 1.29
CA ALA A 433 -7.83 -27.38 0.22
C ALA A 433 -7.20 -26.94 -1.11
N LEU A 434 -7.30 -25.66 -1.45
CA LEU A 434 -6.65 -25.10 -2.64
C LEU A 434 -5.13 -25.21 -2.55
N ASN A 435 -4.54 -24.94 -1.37
CA ASN A 435 -3.09 -25.05 -1.19
C ASN A 435 -2.61 -26.50 -1.40
N GLU A 436 -3.28 -27.46 -0.82
CA GLU A 436 -2.97 -28.89 -0.98
C GLU A 436 -3.15 -29.34 -2.43
N GLY A 437 -4.27 -29.00 -3.06
CA GLY A 437 -4.61 -29.44 -4.40
C GLY A 437 -3.76 -28.80 -5.51
N LEU A 438 -3.26 -27.56 -5.31
CA LEU A 438 -2.58 -26.80 -6.35
C LEU A 438 -1.05 -26.73 -6.18
N PHE A 439 -0.53 -26.81 -4.95
CA PHE A 439 0.90 -26.60 -4.68
C PHE A 439 1.62 -27.78 -4.03
N LEU A 440 0.92 -28.74 -3.41
CA LEU A 440 1.56 -29.85 -2.65
C LEU A 440 1.48 -31.22 -3.37
N LYS A 441 1.31 -31.25 -4.67
CA LYS A 441 1.29 -32.49 -5.47
C LYS A 441 2.69 -33.00 -5.74
#